data_fcf19876ea84146c3427cd4da1a0bc69
#
_entry.id   fcf19876ea84146c3427cd4da1a0bc69
#
_cell.length_a   1.000
_cell.length_b   1.000
_cell.length_c   1.000
_cell.angle_alpha   90.00
_cell.angle_beta   90.00
_cell.angle_gamma   90.00
#
_symmetry.space_group_name_H-M   'P 1'
#
loop_
_entity.id
_entity.type
_entity.pdbx_description
1 polymer ?
#
loop_
_entity_poly.entity_id
_entity_poly.type
_entity_poly.pdbx_seq_one_letter_code
_entity_poly.pdbx_strand_id
1 'polypeptide(L)' 'MIQDPNFLTKLEEYMKKVKPEASYFMPIDGQRSMALIVNIERNDQIPAIVEPLFQWWGANVDVIPVMNFDDLKKGLQNR' A
#
# COMPACT_ATOMS: atom_id res chain seq x y z
N MET A 1 -7.65 17.81 0.70
CA MET A 1 -8.81 16.91 0.95
C MET A 1 -9.31 16.37 -0.35
N ILE A 2 -9.62 15.10 -0.40
CA ILE A 2 -10.13 14.48 -1.61
C ILE A 2 -11.62 14.79 -1.73
N GLN A 3 -11.99 15.46 -2.80
CA GLN A 3 -13.38 15.80 -3.06
C GLN A 3 -13.86 15.26 -4.40
N ASP A 4 -13.12 14.31 -4.95
CA ASP A 4 -13.48 13.66 -6.19
C ASP A 4 -14.71 12.79 -5.95
N PRO A 5 -15.84 13.03 -6.67
CA PRO A 5 -17.02 12.19 -6.49
C PRO A 5 -16.78 10.74 -6.90
N ASN A 6 -15.71 10.47 -7.65
CA ASN A 6 -15.36 9.14 -8.08
C ASN A 6 -14.30 8.49 -7.18
N PHE A 7 -13.99 9.11 -6.02
CA PHE A 7 -12.93 8.63 -5.15
C PHE A 7 -13.14 7.18 -4.72
N LEU A 8 -14.33 6.86 -4.25
CA LEU A 8 -14.61 5.50 -3.78
C LEU A 8 -14.55 4.49 -4.93
N THR A 9 -15.02 4.87 -6.11
CA THR A 9 -14.97 3.98 -7.27
C THR A 9 -13.52 3.71 -7.68
N LYS A 10 -12.70 4.75 -7.72
CA LYS A 10 -11.29 4.60 -8.06
C LYS A 10 -10.56 3.78 -7.01
N LEU A 11 -10.89 3.98 -5.74
CA LEU A 11 -10.27 3.23 -4.66
C LEU A 11 -10.65 1.75 -4.74
N GLU A 12 -11.90 1.44 -5.03
CA GLU A 12 -12.32 0.06 -5.20
C GLU A 12 -11.59 -0.62 -6.34
N GLU A 13 -11.44 0.06 -7.47
CA GLU A 13 -10.70 -0.48 -8.61
C GLU A 13 -9.23 -0.72 -8.26
N TYR A 14 -8.64 0.22 -7.54
CA TYR A 14 -7.26 0.09 -7.08
C TYR A 14 -7.10 -1.12 -6.17
N MET A 15 -8.01 -1.30 -5.22
CA MET A 15 -7.97 -2.41 -4.29
C MET A 15 -8.11 -3.76 -5.00
N LYS A 16 -8.97 -3.83 -6.01
CA LYS A 16 -9.15 -5.06 -6.80
C LYS A 16 -7.88 -5.40 -7.57
N LYS A 17 -7.16 -4.39 -8.04
CA LYS A 17 -5.94 -4.58 -8.81
C LYS A 17 -4.77 -4.97 -7.91
N VAL A 18 -4.63 -4.30 -6.78
CA VAL A 18 -3.51 -4.52 -5.85
C VAL A 18 -3.72 -5.73 -4.96
N LYS A 19 -4.96 -5.99 -4.56
CA LYS A 19 -5.33 -7.12 -3.70
C LYS A 19 -4.48 -7.18 -2.43
N PRO A 20 -4.54 -6.15 -1.59
CA PRO A 20 -3.74 -6.14 -0.37
C PRO A 20 -4.20 -7.22 0.61
N GLU A 21 -3.27 -7.75 1.39
CA GLU A 21 -3.60 -8.68 2.47
C GLU A 21 -4.38 -8.00 3.58
N ALA A 22 -4.11 -6.73 3.82
CA ALA A 22 -4.83 -5.94 4.81
C ALA A 22 -4.79 -4.47 4.40
N SER A 23 -5.81 -3.73 4.80
CA SER A 23 -5.86 -2.31 4.53
C SER A 23 -6.44 -1.59 5.75
N TYR A 24 -5.87 -0.45 6.08
CA TYR A 24 -6.27 0.35 7.22
C TYR A 24 -6.36 1.81 6.79
N PHE A 25 -7.39 2.49 7.28
CA PHE A 25 -7.59 3.90 6.99
C PHE A 25 -7.58 4.66 8.30
N MET A 26 -6.76 5.72 8.38
CA MET A 26 -6.54 6.42 9.62
C MET A 26 -6.11 7.86 9.35
N PRO A 27 -6.32 8.77 10.31
CA PRO A 27 -5.70 10.09 10.21
C PRO A 27 -4.27 10.02 10.74
N ILE A 28 -3.34 10.60 9.98
CA ILE A 28 -1.96 10.79 10.43
C ILE A 28 -1.65 12.27 10.24
N ASP A 29 -1.24 12.95 11.32
CA ASP A 29 -0.93 14.38 11.30
C ASP A 29 -2.08 15.21 10.72
N GLY A 30 -3.31 14.83 11.06
CA GLY A 30 -4.49 15.56 10.59
C GLY A 30 -4.88 15.32 9.14
N GLN A 31 -4.20 14.40 8.46
CA GLN A 31 -4.47 14.09 7.06
C GLN A 31 -5.00 12.67 6.91
N ARG A 32 -5.86 12.49 5.92
CA ARG A 32 -6.35 11.15 5.61
C ARG A 32 -5.21 10.29 5.10
N SER A 33 -5.07 9.11 5.70
CA SER A 33 -3.98 8.22 5.40
C SER A 33 -4.49 6.80 5.23
N MET A 34 -3.69 6.00 4.54
CA MET A 34 -4.05 4.61 4.25
C MET A 34 -2.78 3.78 4.36
N ALA A 35 -2.88 2.65 5.04
CA ALA A 35 -1.81 1.67 5.10
C ALA A 35 -2.27 0.39 4.43
N LEU A 36 -1.46 -0.11 3.53
CA LEU A 36 -1.75 -1.36 2.82
C LEU A 36 -0.62 -2.35 3.08
N ILE A 37 -1.00 -3.57 3.39
CA ILE A 37 -0.05 -4.67 3.48
C ILE A 37 -0.21 -5.49 2.21
N VAL A 38 0.85 -5.53 1.39
CA VAL A 38 0.79 -6.23 0.12
C VAL A 38 1.93 -7.24 0.05
N ASN A 39 1.68 -8.32 -0.68
CA ASN A 39 2.69 -9.34 -0.93
C ASN A 39 3.33 -9.04 -2.27
N ILE A 40 4.62 -8.73 -2.25
CA ILE A 40 5.37 -8.39 -3.46
C ILE A 40 6.44 -9.46 -3.68
N GLU A 41 6.40 -10.09 -4.84
CA GLU A 41 7.38 -11.12 -5.17
C GLU A 41 8.63 -10.53 -5.80
N ARG A 42 8.48 -9.39 -6.50
CA ARG A 42 9.61 -8.74 -7.17
C ARG A 42 9.51 -7.23 -6.99
N ASN A 43 10.64 -6.59 -6.89
CA ASN A 43 10.72 -5.15 -6.70
C ASN A 43 10.10 -4.37 -7.85
N ASP A 44 10.10 -4.91 -9.06
CA ASP A 44 9.53 -4.23 -10.20
C ASP A 44 8.01 -4.11 -10.15
N GLN A 45 7.37 -4.75 -9.18
CA GLN A 45 5.93 -4.61 -8.94
C GLN A 45 5.58 -3.33 -8.17
N ILE A 46 6.56 -2.71 -7.51
CA ILE A 46 6.31 -1.53 -6.69
C ILE A 46 5.73 -0.36 -7.50
N PRO A 47 6.27 0.00 -8.67
CA PRO A 47 5.69 1.11 -9.42
C PRO A 47 4.22 0.91 -9.79
N ALA A 48 3.81 -0.31 -10.13
CA ALA A 48 2.43 -0.58 -10.46
C ALA A 48 1.49 -0.31 -9.28
N ILE A 49 2.00 -0.45 -8.05
CA ILE A 49 1.22 -0.22 -6.84
C ILE A 49 1.20 1.27 -6.47
N VAL A 50 2.34 1.96 -6.56
CA VAL A 50 2.45 3.32 -6.02
C VAL A 50 2.12 4.41 -7.04
N GLU A 51 2.40 4.20 -8.32
CA GLU A 51 2.17 5.22 -9.32
C GLU A 51 0.73 5.72 -9.41
N PRO A 52 -0.31 4.86 -9.34
CA PRO A 52 -1.67 5.37 -9.33
C PRO A 52 -1.96 6.32 -8.17
N LEU A 53 -1.32 6.11 -7.03
CA LEU A 53 -1.52 6.97 -5.86
C LEU A 53 -0.93 8.36 -6.11
N PHE A 54 0.22 8.44 -6.78
CA PHE A 54 0.80 9.71 -7.17
C PHE A 54 -0.04 10.42 -8.22
N GLN A 55 -0.45 9.68 -9.25
CA GLN A 55 -1.13 10.27 -10.40
C GLN A 55 -2.55 10.69 -10.08
N TRP A 56 -3.27 9.87 -9.32
CA TRP A 56 -4.70 10.12 -9.08
C TRP A 56 -4.92 11.04 -7.88
N TRP A 57 -4.08 10.94 -6.86
CA TRP A 57 -4.33 11.65 -5.60
C TRP A 57 -3.17 12.49 -5.12
N GLY A 58 -2.06 12.50 -5.82
CA GLY A 58 -0.89 13.26 -5.42
C GLY A 58 -0.40 12.89 -4.03
N ALA A 59 -0.53 11.61 -3.68
CA ALA A 59 -0.24 11.16 -2.33
C ALA A 59 1.27 11.11 -2.06
N ASN A 60 1.64 11.26 -0.80
CA ASN A 60 2.97 10.90 -0.33
C ASN A 60 2.94 9.42 0.03
N VAL A 61 3.88 8.65 -0.50
CA VAL A 61 3.89 7.20 -0.32
C VAL A 61 5.22 6.78 0.28
N ASP A 62 5.15 6.07 1.40
CA ASP A 62 6.30 5.41 2.02
C ASP A 62 6.18 3.92 1.79
N VAL A 63 7.23 3.30 1.26
CA VAL A 63 7.27 1.86 1.06
C VAL A 63 8.21 1.27 2.09
N ILE A 64 7.66 0.45 2.97
CA ILE A 64 8.40 -0.13 4.10
C ILE A 64 8.36 -1.64 3.98
N PRO A 65 9.52 -2.30 3.83
CA PRO A 65 9.55 -3.76 3.85
C PRO A 65 9.12 -4.27 5.22
N VAL A 66 8.22 -5.22 5.22
CA VAL A 66 7.78 -5.86 6.47
C VAL A 66 7.84 -7.37 6.29
N MET A 67 7.94 -8.08 7.39
CA MET A 67 7.96 -9.54 7.36
C MET A 67 7.16 -10.08 8.53
N ASN A 68 6.62 -11.27 8.36
CA ASN A 68 5.96 -11.95 9.47
C ASN A 68 6.99 -12.70 10.32
N PHE A 69 6.52 -13.35 11.38
CA PHE A 69 7.43 -14.04 12.29
C PHE A 69 8.15 -15.20 11.61
N ASP A 70 7.46 -15.92 10.73
CA ASP A 70 8.08 -17.03 10.02
C ASP A 70 9.19 -16.56 9.09
N ASP A 71 8.99 -15.43 8.40
CA ASP A 71 10.03 -14.84 7.56
C ASP A 71 11.24 -14.42 8.38
N LEU A 72 11.00 -13.83 9.54
CA LEU A 72 12.07 -13.43 10.43
C LEU A 72 12.88 -14.63 10.89
N LYS A 73 12.22 -15.70 11.30
CA LYS A 73 12.88 -16.92 11.72
C LYS A 73 13.79 -17.47 10.62
N LYS A 74 13.25 -17.58 9.40
CA LYS A 74 14.02 -18.09 8.27
C LYS A 74 15.24 -17.22 7.99
N GLY A 75 15.07 -15.91 8.02
CA GLY A 75 16.17 -15.00 7.78
C GLY A 75 17.26 -15.11 8.81
N LEU A 76 16.91 -15.25 10.08
CA LEU A 76 17.88 -15.39 11.15
C LEU A 76 18.58 -16.74 11.13
N GLN A 77 17.89 -17.78 10.69
CA GLN A 77 18.48 -19.12 10.60
C GLN A 77 19.43 -19.27 9.41
N ASN A 78 19.26 -18.47 8.38
CA ASN A 78 20.01 -18.59 7.13
C ASN A 78 21.17 -17.61 7.00
N ARG A 79 21.48 -16.91 8.04
CA ARG A 79 22.62 -15.97 7.98
C ARG A 79 23.96 -16.61 8.26
#